data_bec81e7c71b0fa9a84cbb5ba1b2946d7
#
_entry.id   bec81e7c71b0fa9a84cbb5ba1b2946d7
#
_cell.length_a   1.000
_cell.length_b   1.000
_cell.length_c   1.000
_cell.angle_alpha   90.00
_cell.angle_beta   90.00
_cell.angle_gamma   90.00
#
_symmetry.space_group_name_H-M   'P 1'
#
loop_
_entity.id
_entity.type
_entity.pdbx_description
1 polymer ?
#
loop_
_entity_poly.entity_id
_entity_poly.type
_entity_poly.pdbx_seq_one_letter_code
_entity_poly.pdbx_strand_id
1 'polypeptide(L)'
;MHIAVVGGGPAGSWASIQLAKIGHDVTLIDSLAPWEKPCGGGVTTKTLGQFGIFKSDLPRVDIERITVFFGDTDSVSMAPLSPLAVVSRQELGKYLIAEAARMGVRIVTDRVTEIKNREKRWFISGRETQVEADFLVGADGATSMVRRATGQGLKPEDLCVTLGYFIQGSFPAHMKIFFVPSFEGYIWSFPRPNHISYGLITRSGPAWNTRARTLLANFIEADLGSLAMDHAEFYSAPVPCLGPQTWKQNPISGDRWALVGDAAGLVDPITGEGIYSAFRSAQILAETIDRPGAYSQAIANDIGRELSRASGMYRTFYRGHFLGGDFRRRTIQLARRSRTVRQVLGNLISGNQSYVNLKKTLFYSIPSVGWDLISGRK
;
A
#
# COMPACT_ATOMS: atom_id res chain seq x y z
N MET A 1 6.56 -17.08 -24.15
CA MET A 1 5.30 -17.71 -23.71
C MET A 1 4.20 -16.68 -23.67
N HIS A 2 2.95 -17.12 -23.77
CA HIS A 2 1.80 -16.24 -23.60
C HIS A 2 1.44 -16.15 -22.10
N ILE A 3 1.38 -14.93 -21.56
CA ILE A 3 1.11 -14.64 -20.14
C ILE A 3 -0.18 -13.85 -20.01
N ALA A 4 -1.13 -14.35 -19.25
CA ALA A 4 -2.31 -13.60 -18.87
C ALA A 4 -2.09 -12.93 -17.50
N VAL A 5 -2.31 -11.62 -17.42
CA VAL A 5 -2.26 -10.85 -16.19
C VAL A 5 -3.68 -10.37 -15.88
N VAL A 6 -4.21 -10.76 -14.74
CA VAL A 6 -5.55 -10.37 -14.29
C VAL A 6 -5.43 -9.26 -13.26
N GLY A 7 -5.97 -8.08 -13.59
CA GLY A 7 -5.92 -6.87 -12.78
C GLY A 7 -4.97 -5.80 -13.31
N GLY A 8 -5.51 -4.63 -13.71
CA GLY A 8 -4.79 -3.48 -14.30
C GLY A 8 -4.35 -2.43 -13.28
N GLY A 9 -4.27 -2.79 -11.99
CA GLY A 9 -3.67 -1.94 -10.97
C GLY A 9 -2.15 -1.81 -11.13
N PRO A 10 -1.45 -1.05 -10.24
CA PRO A 10 0.01 -0.85 -10.34
C PRO A 10 0.82 -2.14 -10.46
N ALA A 11 0.43 -3.19 -9.71
CA ALA A 11 1.14 -4.47 -9.75
C ALA A 11 1.01 -5.15 -11.13
N GLY A 12 -0.22 -5.24 -11.67
CA GLY A 12 -0.46 -5.93 -12.93
C GLY A 12 0.03 -5.16 -14.13
N SER A 13 -0.21 -3.85 -14.18
CA SER A 13 0.32 -3.02 -15.27
C SER A 13 1.85 -3.04 -15.30
N TRP A 14 2.50 -2.93 -14.12
CA TRP A 14 3.96 -2.99 -14.05
C TRP A 14 4.51 -4.37 -14.39
N ALA A 15 3.84 -5.46 -13.93
CA ALA A 15 4.21 -6.82 -14.32
C ALA A 15 4.11 -7.01 -15.83
N SER A 16 3.03 -6.53 -16.45
CA SER A 16 2.84 -6.60 -17.90
C SER A 16 3.95 -5.88 -18.67
N ILE A 17 4.31 -4.67 -18.22
CA ILE A 17 5.42 -3.89 -18.80
C ILE A 17 6.74 -4.66 -18.68
N GLN A 18 7.08 -5.17 -17.48
CA GLN A 18 8.35 -5.84 -17.26
C GLN A 18 8.45 -7.18 -18.04
N LEU A 19 7.35 -7.95 -18.10
CA LEU A 19 7.28 -9.20 -18.83
C LEU A 19 7.35 -8.99 -20.35
N ALA A 20 6.68 -7.97 -20.87
CA ALA A 20 6.79 -7.60 -22.29
C ALA A 20 8.22 -7.16 -22.66
N LYS A 21 8.91 -6.40 -21.79
CA LYS A 21 10.30 -5.97 -22.00
C LYS A 21 11.27 -7.12 -22.15
N ILE A 22 11.01 -8.26 -21.54
CA ILE A 22 11.86 -9.47 -21.66
C ILE A 22 11.35 -10.45 -22.74
N GLY A 23 10.43 -10.00 -23.61
CA GLY A 23 10.03 -10.71 -24.81
C GLY A 23 8.87 -11.68 -24.65
N HIS A 24 8.07 -11.60 -23.58
CA HIS A 24 6.85 -12.40 -23.48
C HIS A 24 5.67 -11.74 -24.20
N ASP A 25 4.77 -12.56 -24.73
CA ASP A 25 3.46 -12.12 -25.22
C ASP A 25 2.53 -11.96 -24.01
N VAL A 26 2.02 -10.73 -23.75
CA VAL A 26 1.29 -10.43 -22.54
C VAL A 26 -0.10 -9.89 -22.84
N THR A 27 -1.11 -10.49 -22.21
CA THR A 27 -2.49 -9.99 -22.20
C THR A 27 -2.85 -9.53 -20.79
N LEU A 28 -3.15 -8.23 -20.63
CA LEU A 28 -3.62 -7.62 -19.39
C LEU A 28 -5.13 -7.48 -19.42
N ILE A 29 -5.84 -8.05 -18.45
CA ILE A 29 -7.30 -8.07 -18.37
C ILE A 29 -7.75 -7.31 -17.11
N ASP A 30 -8.55 -6.25 -17.31
CA ASP A 30 -9.16 -5.50 -16.20
C ASP A 30 -10.47 -4.84 -16.67
N SER A 31 -11.48 -4.77 -15.82
CA SER A 31 -12.78 -4.20 -16.17
C SER A 31 -12.91 -2.71 -15.89
N LEU A 32 -12.03 -2.14 -15.07
CA LEU A 32 -12.18 -0.79 -14.53
C LEU A 32 -10.95 0.11 -14.72
N ALA A 33 -9.76 -0.49 -14.89
CA ALA A 33 -8.52 0.30 -14.99
C ALA A 33 -8.51 1.16 -16.29
N PRO A 34 -8.11 2.43 -16.21
CA PRO A 34 -7.65 3.18 -15.02
C PRO A 34 -8.80 3.81 -14.22
N TRP A 35 -8.80 3.67 -12.90
CA TRP A 35 -9.81 4.24 -12.00
C TRP A 35 -9.19 4.78 -10.70
N GLU A 36 -9.94 5.68 -10.01
CA GLU A 36 -9.49 6.21 -8.74
C GLU A 36 -9.72 5.18 -7.61
N LYS A 37 -8.72 4.36 -7.37
CA LYS A 37 -8.78 3.30 -6.33
C LYS A 37 -8.84 3.91 -4.93
N PRO A 38 -9.70 3.40 -4.02
CA PRO A 38 -9.68 3.71 -2.59
C PRO A 38 -8.28 3.59 -1.99
N CYS A 39 -7.64 4.72 -1.67
CA CYS A 39 -6.24 4.77 -1.20
C CYS A 39 -5.86 6.19 -0.80
N GLY A 40 -4.92 6.39 0.11
CA GLY A 40 -4.29 7.69 0.34
C GLY A 40 -3.49 8.20 -0.86
N GLY A 41 -2.88 7.30 -1.63
CA GLY A 41 -2.05 7.66 -2.79
C GLY A 41 -0.62 8.06 -2.43
N GLY A 42 -0.20 7.84 -1.19
CA GLY A 42 1.17 8.12 -0.75
C GLY A 42 2.19 7.26 -1.48
N VAL A 43 3.25 7.90 -1.99
CA VAL A 43 4.38 7.27 -2.67
C VAL A 43 5.64 7.58 -1.88
N THR A 44 6.25 6.53 -1.33
CA THR A 44 7.41 6.64 -0.46
C THR A 44 8.68 7.04 -1.22
N THR A 45 9.65 7.61 -0.54
CA THR A 45 10.98 7.95 -1.08
C THR A 45 11.63 6.77 -1.79
N LYS A 46 11.53 5.58 -1.21
CA LYS A 46 12.04 4.34 -1.79
C LYS A 46 11.41 4.05 -3.16
N THR A 47 10.09 4.24 -3.27
CA THR A 47 9.36 4.06 -4.52
C THR A 47 9.76 5.10 -5.56
N LEU A 48 9.81 6.37 -5.17
CA LEU A 48 10.22 7.48 -6.05
C LEU A 48 11.63 7.29 -6.60
N GLY A 49 12.55 6.81 -5.77
CA GLY A 49 13.95 6.61 -6.16
C GLY A 49 14.19 5.39 -7.03
N GLN A 50 13.45 4.30 -6.82
CA GLN A 50 13.71 3.02 -7.47
C GLN A 50 13.02 2.88 -8.84
N PHE A 51 11.81 3.45 -8.99
CA PHE A 51 11.02 3.26 -10.22
C PHE A 51 10.99 4.53 -11.07
N GLY A 52 11.57 4.46 -12.27
CA GLY A 52 11.74 5.60 -13.18
C GLY A 52 10.44 6.31 -13.59
N ILE A 53 9.28 5.62 -13.49
CA ILE A 53 7.96 6.19 -13.76
C ILE A 53 7.68 7.46 -12.93
N PHE A 54 8.19 7.56 -11.73
CA PHE A 54 8.01 8.74 -10.88
C PHE A 54 8.97 9.90 -11.21
N LYS A 55 9.85 9.72 -12.19
CA LYS A 55 10.68 10.79 -12.78
C LYS A 55 10.01 11.46 -13.99
N SER A 56 8.85 10.93 -14.45
CA SER A 56 8.05 11.50 -15.52
C SER A 56 7.15 12.64 -15.02
N ASP A 57 6.43 13.28 -15.95
CA ASP A 57 5.46 14.36 -15.69
C ASP A 57 4.15 13.85 -15.05
N LEU A 58 4.20 12.72 -14.33
CA LEU A 58 3.05 12.20 -13.61
C LEU A 58 2.55 13.23 -12.57
N PRO A 59 1.29 13.70 -12.68
CA PRO A 59 0.74 14.67 -11.74
C PRO A 59 0.81 14.15 -10.30
N ARG A 60 1.44 14.92 -9.42
CA ARG A 60 1.62 14.58 -8.01
C ARG A 60 1.71 15.83 -7.14
N VAL A 61 1.53 15.65 -5.84
CA VAL A 61 1.85 16.65 -4.84
C VAL A 61 3.09 16.18 -4.08
N ASP A 62 4.19 16.90 -4.22
CA ASP A 62 5.40 16.68 -3.42
C ASP A 62 5.14 17.26 -2.01
N ILE A 63 5.26 16.43 -0.98
CA ILE A 63 4.85 16.77 0.39
C ILE A 63 5.92 17.65 1.06
N GLU A 64 5.48 18.81 1.56
CA GLU A 64 6.33 19.77 2.28
C GLU A 64 6.25 19.62 3.80
N ARG A 65 5.13 19.10 4.30
CA ARG A 65 4.90 18.94 5.73
C ARG A 65 4.17 17.64 6.05
N ILE A 66 4.58 17.01 7.12
CA ILE A 66 3.88 15.86 7.73
C ILE A 66 3.53 16.22 9.15
N THR A 67 2.28 16.01 9.56
CA THR A 67 1.88 16.09 10.97
C THR A 67 1.27 14.76 11.40
N VAL A 68 1.79 14.23 12.50
CA VAL A 68 1.28 13.01 13.12
C VAL A 68 0.61 13.38 14.44
N PHE A 69 -0.62 12.95 14.62
CA PHE A 69 -1.46 13.24 15.79
C PHE A 69 -1.75 11.95 16.59
N PHE A 70 -1.97 12.11 17.89
CA PHE A 70 -2.60 11.09 18.74
C PHE A 70 -3.69 11.76 19.58
N GLY A 71 -4.95 11.42 19.30
CA GLY A 71 -6.09 12.16 19.85
C GLY A 71 -5.98 13.66 19.54
N ASP A 72 -6.64 14.46 20.38
CA ASP A 72 -6.74 15.90 20.16
C ASP A 72 -5.59 16.71 20.79
N THR A 73 -4.72 16.05 21.58
CA THR A 73 -3.75 16.76 22.45
C THR A 73 -2.30 16.61 22.04
N ASP A 74 -1.94 15.50 21.45
CA ASP A 74 -0.55 15.20 21.10
C ASP A 74 -0.31 15.22 19.60
N SER A 75 0.63 16.03 19.14
CA SER A 75 1.05 16.05 17.73
C SER A 75 2.51 16.37 17.57
N VAL A 76 3.08 15.98 16.44
CA VAL A 76 4.41 16.39 15.99
C VAL A 76 4.37 16.69 14.51
N SER A 77 4.89 17.86 14.14
CA SER A 77 5.04 18.28 12.75
C SER A 77 6.51 18.23 12.33
N MET A 78 6.75 17.86 11.08
CA MET A 78 8.07 17.81 10.49
C MET A 78 8.03 18.02 8.99
N ALA A 79 9.11 18.52 8.41
CA ALA A 79 9.34 18.41 6.97
C ALA A 79 9.80 16.96 6.65
N PRO A 80 9.43 16.39 5.50
CA PRO A 80 10.02 15.14 5.05
C PRO A 80 11.55 15.26 4.94
N LEU A 81 12.27 14.27 5.46
CA LEU A 81 13.74 14.22 5.35
C LEU A 81 14.22 13.84 3.95
N SER A 82 13.33 13.27 3.17
CA SER A 82 13.57 12.80 1.81
C SER A 82 12.26 12.93 1.00
N PRO A 83 12.31 12.99 -0.34
CA PRO A 83 11.14 13.17 -1.17
C PRO A 83 10.02 12.19 -0.85
N LEU A 84 8.83 12.71 -0.64
CA LEU A 84 7.59 11.96 -0.40
C LEU A 84 6.50 12.64 -1.23
N ALA A 85 5.70 11.88 -1.95
CA ALA A 85 4.68 12.43 -2.83
C ALA A 85 3.33 11.74 -2.64
N VAL A 86 2.28 12.40 -3.09
CA VAL A 86 0.93 11.83 -3.20
C VAL A 86 0.48 11.93 -4.65
N VAL A 87 -0.03 10.81 -5.19
CA VAL A 87 -0.51 10.71 -6.58
C VAL A 87 -1.99 10.33 -6.62
N SER A 88 -2.69 10.78 -7.67
CA SER A 88 -3.97 10.18 -8.05
C SER A 88 -3.73 8.76 -8.56
N ARG A 89 -4.53 7.81 -8.09
CA ARG A 89 -4.44 6.41 -8.56
C ARG A 89 -4.97 6.25 -9.97
N GLN A 90 -5.90 7.10 -10.37
CA GLN A 90 -6.39 7.16 -11.75
C GLN A 90 -5.30 7.65 -12.70
N GLU A 91 -4.60 8.74 -12.36
CA GLU A 91 -3.51 9.27 -13.21
C GLU A 91 -2.33 8.28 -13.29
N LEU A 92 -1.95 7.67 -12.16
CA LEU A 92 -0.97 6.59 -12.15
C LEU A 92 -1.40 5.41 -13.04
N GLY A 93 -2.68 5.02 -12.96
CA GLY A 93 -3.25 3.96 -13.78
C GLY A 93 -3.24 4.29 -15.27
N LYS A 94 -3.65 5.50 -15.66
CA LYS A 94 -3.60 5.98 -17.07
C LYS A 94 -2.19 5.88 -17.63
N TYR A 95 -1.21 6.37 -16.89
CA TYR A 95 0.19 6.31 -17.30
C TYR A 95 0.67 4.87 -17.48
N LEU A 96 0.39 3.99 -16.53
CA LEU A 96 0.84 2.59 -16.56
C LEU A 96 0.19 1.79 -17.69
N ILE A 97 -1.10 1.98 -17.93
CA ILE A 97 -1.83 1.30 -19.01
C ILE A 97 -1.31 1.78 -20.38
N ALA A 98 -1.11 3.10 -20.56
CA ALA A 98 -0.54 3.64 -21.78
C ALA A 98 0.87 3.10 -22.04
N GLU A 99 1.72 3.02 -20.99
CA GLU A 99 3.06 2.45 -21.12
C GLU A 99 3.02 0.95 -21.44
N ALA A 100 2.10 0.18 -20.84
CA ALA A 100 1.92 -1.23 -21.14
C ALA A 100 1.51 -1.41 -22.63
N ALA A 101 0.56 -0.62 -23.13
CA ALA A 101 0.16 -0.65 -24.54
C ALA A 101 1.33 -0.29 -25.47
N ARG A 102 2.14 0.71 -25.12
CA ARG A 102 3.35 1.08 -25.87
C ARG A 102 4.40 -0.03 -25.93
N MET A 103 4.44 -0.88 -24.91
CA MET A 103 5.32 -2.07 -24.85
C MET A 103 4.74 -3.28 -25.62
N GLY A 104 3.61 -3.12 -26.31
CA GLY A 104 2.97 -4.20 -27.05
C GLY A 104 2.08 -5.13 -26.23
N VAL A 105 1.75 -4.77 -24.98
CA VAL A 105 0.82 -5.53 -24.15
C VAL A 105 -0.59 -5.43 -24.74
N ARG A 106 -1.26 -6.56 -24.94
CA ARG A 106 -2.67 -6.59 -25.31
C ARG A 106 -3.53 -6.23 -24.09
N ILE A 107 -4.20 -5.07 -24.15
CA ILE A 107 -5.13 -4.63 -23.10
C ILE A 107 -6.54 -5.12 -23.43
N VAL A 108 -7.15 -5.83 -22.47
CA VAL A 108 -8.53 -6.34 -22.57
C VAL A 108 -9.36 -5.72 -21.46
N THR A 109 -10.34 -4.89 -21.85
CA THR A 109 -11.30 -4.30 -20.91
C THR A 109 -12.47 -5.25 -20.72
N ASP A 110 -12.35 -6.17 -19.78
CA ASP A 110 -13.42 -7.14 -19.45
C ASP A 110 -13.32 -7.59 -18.00
N ARG A 111 -14.44 -8.07 -17.47
CA ARG A 111 -14.52 -8.62 -16.13
C ARG A 111 -14.33 -10.12 -16.16
N VAL A 112 -13.22 -10.61 -15.61
CA VAL A 112 -12.98 -12.05 -15.44
C VAL A 112 -14.07 -12.65 -14.54
N THR A 113 -14.67 -13.75 -15.01
CA THR A 113 -15.75 -14.47 -14.34
C THR A 113 -15.36 -15.89 -13.94
N GLU A 114 -14.42 -16.49 -14.69
CA GLU A 114 -13.95 -17.85 -14.42
C GLU A 114 -12.49 -18.02 -14.78
N ILE A 115 -11.77 -18.83 -14.01
CA ILE A 115 -10.37 -19.20 -14.23
C ILE A 115 -10.24 -20.72 -14.04
N LYS A 116 -9.74 -21.41 -15.05
CA LYS A 116 -9.51 -22.86 -15.04
C LYS A 116 -8.12 -23.21 -15.52
N ASN A 117 -7.51 -24.22 -14.89
CA ASN A 117 -6.30 -24.86 -15.40
C ASN A 117 -6.69 -26.20 -16.04
N ARG A 118 -6.32 -26.41 -17.30
CA ARG A 118 -6.51 -27.67 -18.03
C ARG A 118 -5.26 -27.97 -18.85
N GLU A 119 -4.76 -29.18 -18.78
CA GLU A 119 -3.62 -29.65 -19.59
C GLU A 119 -2.39 -28.72 -19.49
N LYS A 120 -2.13 -28.18 -18.30
CA LYS A 120 -1.06 -27.22 -18.01
C LYS A 120 -1.22 -25.86 -18.72
N ARG A 121 -2.41 -25.48 -19.16
CA ARG A 121 -2.75 -24.16 -19.67
C ARG A 121 -3.83 -23.51 -18.83
N TRP A 122 -3.82 -22.19 -18.79
CA TRP A 122 -4.80 -21.39 -18.10
C TRP A 122 -5.85 -20.89 -19.08
N PHE A 123 -7.12 -21.09 -18.74
CA PHE A 123 -8.28 -20.61 -19.46
C PHE A 123 -8.96 -19.56 -18.59
N ILE A 124 -8.94 -18.32 -19.06
CA ILE A 124 -9.51 -17.15 -18.39
C ILE A 124 -10.73 -16.70 -19.19
N SER A 125 -11.92 -16.84 -18.61
CA SER A 125 -13.17 -16.41 -19.21
C SER A 125 -13.61 -15.09 -18.57
N GLY A 126 -13.89 -14.11 -19.41
CA GLY A 126 -14.56 -12.88 -19.06
C GLY A 126 -16.04 -12.92 -19.40
N ARG A 127 -16.71 -11.77 -19.40
CA ARG A 127 -18.10 -11.66 -19.87
C ARG A 127 -18.21 -11.80 -21.39
N GLU A 128 -17.25 -11.25 -22.12
CA GLU A 128 -17.22 -11.17 -23.58
C GLU A 128 -15.98 -11.81 -24.19
N THR A 129 -14.94 -12.08 -23.38
CA THR A 129 -13.65 -12.55 -23.88
C THR A 129 -13.24 -13.89 -23.27
N GLN A 130 -12.45 -14.63 -24.02
CA GLN A 130 -11.73 -15.81 -23.55
C GLN A 130 -10.24 -15.65 -23.89
N VAL A 131 -9.38 -15.93 -22.90
CA VAL A 131 -7.94 -15.88 -23.06
C VAL A 131 -7.37 -17.22 -22.59
N GLU A 132 -6.52 -17.80 -23.45
CA GLU A 132 -5.74 -18.98 -23.10
C GLU A 132 -4.28 -18.58 -22.93
N ALA A 133 -3.62 -19.01 -21.86
CA ALA A 133 -2.26 -18.60 -21.53
C ALA A 133 -1.41 -19.75 -20.98
N ASP A 134 -0.09 -19.66 -21.19
CA ASP A 134 0.89 -20.59 -20.63
C ASP A 134 1.17 -20.32 -19.15
N PHE A 135 1.06 -19.05 -18.74
CA PHE A 135 1.32 -18.60 -17.37
C PHE A 135 0.25 -17.58 -16.94
N LEU A 136 -0.16 -17.65 -15.66
CA LEU A 136 -1.16 -16.77 -15.08
C LEU A 136 -0.55 -15.89 -13.98
N VAL A 137 -0.74 -14.57 -14.09
CA VAL A 137 -0.37 -13.60 -13.06
C VAL A 137 -1.64 -13.03 -12.42
N GLY A 138 -1.77 -13.21 -11.11
CA GLY A 138 -2.83 -12.59 -10.32
C GLY A 138 -2.38 -11.26 -9.75
N ALA A 139 -3.03 -10.18 -10.19
CA ALA A 139 -2.81 -8.80 -9.77
C ALA A 139 -4.13 -8.09 -9.43
N ASP A 140 -5.18 -8.88 -9.17
CA ASP A 140 -6.57 -8.50 -9.01
C ASP A 140 -6.97 -8.12 -7.56
N GLY A 141 -5.98 -7.72 -6.77
CA GLY A 141 -6.15 -7.05 -5.49
C GLY A 141 -6.51 -7.99 -4.33
N ALA A 142 -6.94 -7.40 -3.21
CA ALA A 142 -7.16 -8.10 -1.94
C ALA A 142 -8.22 -9.22 -2.01
N THR A 143 -9.18 -9.12 -2.93
CA THR A 143 -10.23 -10.12 -3.17
C THR A 143 -9.96 -11.01 -4.36
N SER A 144 -8.69 -11.23 -4.67
CA SER A 144 -8.21 -11.91 -5.86
C SER A 144 -8.96 -13.20 -6.21
N MET A 145 -9.47 -13.25 -7.42
CA MET A 145 -10.05 -14.46 -8.03
C MET A 145 -8.95 -15.44 -8.42
N VAL A 146 -7.83 -14.94 -8.95
CA VAL A 146 -6.67 -15.77 -9.29
C VAL A 146 -6.17 -16.52 -8.07
N ARG A 147 -6.04 -15.82 -6.93
CA ARG A 147 -5.63 -16.45 -5.67
C ARG A 147 -6.57 -17.58 -5.25
N ARG A 148 -7.89 -17.37 -5.36
CA ARG A 148 -8.88 -18.43 -5.06
C ARG A 148 -8.82 -19.60 -6.04
N ALA A 149 -8.55 -19.33 -7.31
CA ALA A 149 -8.44 -20.37 -8.33
C ALA A 149 -7.15 -21.20 -8.20
N THR A 150 -6.10 -20.64 -7.59
CA THR A 150 -4.80 -21.31 -7.40
C THR A 150 -4.57 -21.85 -5.99
N GLY A 151 -5.50 -21.60 -5.06
CA GLY A 151 -5.38 -22.03 -3.67
C GLY A 151 -6.51 -21.48 -2.81
N GLN A 152 -6.17 -20.81 -1.72
CA GLN A 152 -7.15 -20.25 -0.79
C GLN A 152 -7.10 -18.72 -0.83
N GLY A 153 -8.27 -18.08 -0.82
CA GLY A 153 -8.40 -16.63 -0.62
C GLY A 153 -7.82 -16.17 0.71
N LEU A 154 -7.57 -14.87 0.85
CA LEU A 154 -7.23 -14.30 2.15
C LEU A 154 -8.42 -14.45 3.10
N LYS A 155 -8.13 -14.77 4.35
CA LYS A 155 -9.15 -14.89 5.39
C LYS A 155 -9.59 -13.50 5.87
N PRO A 156 -10.82 -13.36 6.42
CA PRO A 156 -11.27 -12.07 6.96
C PRO A 156 -10.32 -11.46 8.00
N GLU A 157 -9.68 -12.27 8.84
CA GLU A 157 -8.69 -11.82 9.83
C GLU A 157 -7.38 -11.31 9.22
N ASP A 158 -7.10 -11.61 7.96
CA ASP A 158 -5.95 -11.13 7.21
C ASP A 158 -6.27 -9.91 6.35
N LEU A 159 -7.45 -9.33 6.53
CA LEU A 159 -7.89 -8.12 5.84
C LEU A 159 -8.12 -6.99 6.85
N CYS A 160 -7.65 -5.82 6.49
CA CYS A 160 -8.13 -4.54 7.00
C CYS A 160 -9.21 -4.00 6.07
N VAL A 161 -10.06 -3.12 6.59
CA VAL A 161 -11.00 -2.35 5.79
C VAL A 161 -10.50 -0.91 5.75
N THR A 162 -10.46 -0.34 4.55
CA THR A 162 -10.32 1.08 4.35
C THR A 162 -11.63 1.67 3.90
N LEU A 163 -11.96 2.84 4.41
CA LEU A 163 -13.07 3.68 3.95
C LEU A 163 -12.62 5.14 3.96
N GLY A 164 -13.23 5.94 3.11
CA GLY A 164 -12.82 7.33 2.98
C GLY A 164 -13.72 8.13 2.06
N TYR A 165 -13.26 9.37 1.83
CA TYR A 165 -13.90 10.33 0.94
C TYR A 165 -12.85 11.01 0.08
N PHE A 166 -13.19 11.21 -1.20
CA PHE A 166 -12.50 12.14 -2.08
C PHE A 166 -13.25 13.48 -2.05
N ILE A 167 -12.54 14.55 -1.76
CA ILE A 167 -13.11 15.91 -1.71
C ILE A 167 -12.36 16.76 -2.72
N GLN A 168 -13.08 17.28 -3.72
CA GLN A 168 -12.51 18.06 -4.80
C GLN A 168 -11.97 19.41 -4.28
N GLY A 169 -10.90 19.89 -4.89
CA GLY A 169 -10.28 21.17 -4.54
C GLY A 169 -8.76 21.13 -4.57
N SER A 170 -8.16 22.30 -4.32
CA SER A 170 -6.71 22.46 -4.15
C SER A 170 -6.38 22.58 -2.66
N PHE A 171 -5.43 21.80 -2.20
CA PHE A 171 -5.07 21.69 -0.79
C PHE A 171 -3.57 21.89 -0.61
N PRO A 172 -3.13 22.41 0.56
CA PRO A 172 -1.70 22.52 0.87
C PRO A 172 -0.98 21.18 0.79
N ALA A 173 0.31 21.19 0.43
CA ALA A 173 1.19 20.02 0.38
C ALA A 173 1.51 19.45 1.78
N HIS A 174 0.47 19.23 2.57
CA HIS A 174 0.52 18.86 3.98
C HIS A 174 -0.18 17.51 4.21
N MET A 175 0.60 16.49 4.48
CA MET A 175 0.12 15.15 4.84
C MET A 175 -0.18 15.09 6.34
N LYS A 176 -1.36 14.62 6.72
CA LYS A 176 -1.77 14.44 8.12
C LYS A 176 -2.09 12.98 8.40
N ILE A 177 -1.63 12.46 9.53
CA ILE A 177 -1.85 11.10 10.03
C ILE A 177 -2.36 11.20 11.46
N PHE A 178 -3.50 10.57 11.76
CA PHE A 178 -4.14 10.65 13.07
C PHE A 178 -4.33 9.26 13.67
N PHE A 179 -3.68 9.02 14.78
CA PHE A 179 -3.93 7.86 15.62
C PHE A 179 -5.03 8.20 16.63
N VAL A 180 -6.09 7.40 16.60
CA VAL A 180 -7.22 7.53 17.54
C VAL A 180 -6.96 6.60 18.72
N PRO A 181 -7.15 7.06 19.99
CA PRO A 181 -7.06 6.21 21.16
C PRO A 181 -7.96 4.98 21.05
N SER A 182 -7.48 3.82 21.51
CA SER A 182 -8.21 2.53 21.48
C SER A 182 -8.66 2.04 20.10
N PHE A 183 -8.05 2.56 19.04
CA PHE A 183 -8.35 2.21 17.66
C PHE A 183 -7.13 1.57 16.97
N GLU A 184 -7.31 0.39 16.36
CA GLU A 184 -6.26 -0.30 15.62
C GLU A 184 -6.27 0.11 14.17
N GLY A 185 -5.63 1.23 13.89
CA GLY A 185 -5.58 1.85 12.61
C GLY A 185 -5.26 3.34 12.73
N TYR A 186 -5.49 4.07 11.68
CA TYR A 186 -5.28 5.53 11.64
C TYR A 186 -6.20 6.18 10.60
N ILE A 187 -6.39 7.48 10.74
CA ILE A 187 -7.02 8.35 9.76
C ILE A 187 -5.91 9.08 9.00
N TRP A 188 -6.09 9.28 7.71
CA TRP A 188 -5.20 10.11 6.89
C TRP A 188 -5.94 11.24 6.20
N SER A 189 -5.18 12.29 5.88
CA SER A 189 -5.56 13.40 5.03
C SER A 189 -4.40 13.66 4.07
N PHE A 190 -4.53 13.21 2.81
CA PHE A 190 -3.46 13.22 1.82
C PHE A 190 -3.88 14.03 0.59
N PRO A 191 -3.26 15.21 0.35
CA PRO A 191 -3.58 16.07 -0.78
C PRO A 191 -3.10 15.45 -2.10
N ARG A 192 -3.92 15.58 -3.15
CA ARG A 192 -3.63 15.22 -4.53
C ARG A 192 -3.74 16.47 -5.42
N PRO A 193 -3.34 16.43 -6.70
CA PRO A 193 -3.33 17.62 -7.54
C PRO A 193 -4.65 18.38 -7.62
N ASN A 194 -5.79 17.68 -7.62
CA ASN A 194 -7.13 18.26 -7.83
C ASN A 194 -8.16 17.89 -6.74
N HIS A 195 -7.76 17.08 -5.75
CA HIS A 195 -8.63 16.67 -4.64
C HIS A 195 -7.80 16.24 -3.44
N ILE A 196 -8.45 16.02 -2.32
CA ILE A 196 -7.83 15.41 -1.15
C ILE A 196 -8.49 14.06 -0.84
N SER A 197 -7.68 13.08 -0.42
CA SER A 197 -8.16 11.81 0.09
C SER A 197 -8.16 11.85 1.61
N TYR A 198 -9.33 11.87 2.22
CA TYR A 198 -9.52 11.52 3.62
C TYR A 198 -9.89 10.06 3.72
N GLY A 199 -9.21 9.33 4.56
CA GLY A 199 -9.57 7.94 4.75
C GLY A 199 -9.14 7.42 6.11
N LEU A 200 -9.60 6.20 6.38
CA LEU A 200 -9.36 5.48 7.60
C LEU A 200 -9.04 4.02 7.23
N ILE A 201 -8.05 3.44 7.86
CA ILE A 201 -7.77 2.00 7.77
C ILE A 201 -7.88 1.38 9.15
N THR A 202 -8.53 0.22 9.23
CA THR A 202 -8.66 -0.51 10.49
C THR A 202 -8.80 -2.01 10.28
N ARG A 203 -8.28 -2.78 11.22
CA ARG A 203 -8.51 -4.22 11.32
C ARG A 203 -9.74 -4.44 12.22
N SER A 204 -10.95 -4.37 11.68
CA SER A 204 -12.14 -4.46 12.51
C SER A 204 -13.28 -5.25 11.88
N GLY A 205 -14.15 -5.77 12.74
CA GLY A 205 -15.36 -6.48 12.33
C GLY A 205 -16.53 -5.53 11.96
N PRO A 206 -17.70 -6.08 11.59
CA PRO A 206 -18.84 -5.33 11.04
C PRO A 206 -19.35 -4.16 11.90
N ALA A 207 -19.25 -4.28 13.24
CA ALA A 207 -19.70 -3.24 14.17
C ALA A 207 -18.90 -1.91 14.04
N TRP A 208 -17.72 -1.94 13.43
CA TRP A 208 -16.89 -0.76 13.24
C TRP A 208 -17.25 0.08 12.02
N ASN A 209 -17.88 -0.48 11.00
CA ASN A 209 -18.12 0.26 9.75
C ASN A 209 -18.95 1.54 9.95
N THR A 210 -20.03 1.48 10.72
CA THR A 210 -20.86 2.67 11.00
C THR A 210 -20.11 3.66 11.88
N ARG A 211 -19.48 3.20 12.97
CA ARG A 211 -18.72 4.04 13.88
C ARG A 211 -17.51 4.69 13.19
N ALA A 212 -16.83 3.96 12.30
CA ALA A 212 -15.71 4.46 11.52
C ALA A 212 -16.11 5.55 10.53
N ARG A 213 -17.28 5.41 9.87
CA ARG A 213 -17.82 6.45 8.98
C ARG A 213 -18.13 7.74 9.74
N THR A 214 -18.84 7.64 10.87
CA THR A 214 -19.16 8.79 11.72
C THR A 214 -17.90 9.48 12.24
N LEU A 215 -16.92 8.68 12.72
CA LEU A 215 -15.64 9.20 13.18
C LEU A 215 -14.92 9.98 12.08
N LEU A 216 -14.88 9.42 10.87
CA LEU A 216 -14.21 10.07 9.73
C LEU A 216 -14.96 11.33 9.26
N ALA A 217 -16.28 11.30 9.21
CA ALA A 217 -17.09 12.46 8.85
C ALA A 217 -16.87 13.62 9.82
N ASN A 218 -16.99 13.36 11.13
CA ASN A 218 -16.72 14.37 12.17
C ASN A 218 -15.30 14.93 12.06
N PHE A 219 -14.34 14.09 11.69
CA PHE A 219 -12.96 14.49 11.50
C PHE A 219 -12.80 15.44 10.30
N ILE A 220 -13.44 15.14 9.17
CA ILE A 220 -13.43 15.98 7.96
C ILE A 220 -14.10 17.32 8.25
N GLU A 221 -15.25 17.30 8.90
CA GLU A 221 -15.96 18.52 9.29
C GLU A 221 -15.14 19.42 10.22
N ALA A 222 -14.41 18.82 11.16
CA ALA A 222 -13.52 19.57 12.05
C ALA A 222 -12.30 20.18 11.33
N ASP A 223 -11.81 19.52 10.28
CA ASP A 223 -10.62 19.97 9.53
C ASP A 223 -10.94 20.93 8.38
N LEU A 224 -12.09 20.77 7.70
CA LEU A 224 -12.48 21.51 6.49
C LEU A 224 -13.80 22.30 6.62
N GLY A 225 -14.55 22.09 7.69
CA GLY A 225 -15.90 22.64 7.87
C GLY A 225 -17.00 21.72 7.32
N SER A 226 -18.25 21.98 7.76
CA SER A 226 -19.41 21.11 7.47
C SER A 226 -19.74 20.99 5.98
N LEU A 227 -19.54 22.05 5.20
CA LEU A 227 -19.82 22.06 3.75
C LEU A 227 -18.91 21.14 2.94
N ALA A 228 -17.79 20.67 3.50
CA ALA A 228 -16.87 19.76 2.81
C ALA A 228 -17.50 18.41 2.48
N MET A 229 -18.52 18.00 3.22
CA MET A 229 -19.21 16.71 3.02
C MET A 229 -20.25 16.74 1.90
N ASP A 230 -20.73 17.88 1.45
CA ASP A 230 -21.79 18.02 0.45
C ASP A 230 -21.38 17.47 -0.94
N HIS A 231 -20.09 17.50 -1.24
CA HIS A 231 -19.50 17.03 -2.51
C HIS A 231 -18.46 15.92 -2.31
N ALA A 232 -18.50 15.25 -1.17
CA ALA A 232 -17.56 14.21 -0.82
C ALA A 232 -17.97 12.86 -1.44
N GLU A 233 -17.09 12.28 -2.29
CA GLU A 233 -17.29 10.97 -2.90
C GLU A 233 -16.81 9.87 -1.95
N PHE A 234 -17.74 9.03 -1.45
CA PHE A 234 -17.43 7.93 -0.56
C PHE A 234 -16.77 6.76 -1.28
N TYR A 235 -15.77 6.16 -0.63
CA TYR A 235 -15.16 4.92 -1.09
C TYR A 235 -14.91 3.93 0.06
N SER A 236 -14.81 2.64 -0.28
CA SER A 236 -14.38 1.59 0.64
C SER A 236 -13.70 0.45 -0.13
N ALA A 237 -12.69 -0.17 0.48
CA ALA A 237 -12.02 -1.35 -0.07
C ALA A 237 -11.35 -2.20 1.03
N PRO A 238 -11.24 -3.52 0.83
CA PRO A 238 -10.37 -4.35 1.65
C PRO A 238 -8.90 -4.12 1.29
N VAL A 239 -8.04 -4.26 2.30
CA VAL A 239 -6.57 -4.16 2.17
C VAL A 239 -5.95 -5.36 2.89
N PRO A 240 -5.01 -6.09 2.29
CA PRO A 240 -4.32 -7.18 2.96
C PRO A 240 -3.56 -6.70 4.19
N CYS A 241 -3.68 -7.46 5.28
CA CYS A 241 -3.02 -7.15 6.55
C CYS A 241 -2.65 -8.46 7.25
N LEU A 242 -1.72 -9.20 6.62
CA LEU A 242 -1.39 -10.56 7.02
C LEU A 242 -0.78 -10.63 8.41
N GLY A 243 -1.32 -11.53 9.24
CA GLY A 243 -0.73 -11.91 10.51
C GLY A 243 0.55 -12.74 10.34
N PRO A 244 1.40 -12.85 11.39
CA PRO A 244 2.68 -13.55 11.30
C PRO A 244 2.57 -15.03 10.90
N GLN A 245 1.47 -15.70 11.26
CA GLN A 245 1.26 -17.12 10.90
C GLN A 245 0.86 -17.26 9.44
N THR A 246 -0.11 -16.46 8.97
CA THR A 246 -0.52 -16.45 7.57
C THR A 246 0.65 -16.09 6.67
N TRP A 247 1.46 -15.11 7.07
CA TRP A 247 2.65 -14.73 6.33
C TRP A 247 3.60 -15.90 6.07
N LYS A 248 3.84 -16.76 7.07
CA LYS A 248 4.72 -17.94 6.93
C LYS A 248 4.19 -19.02 5.97
N GLN A 249 2.88 -19.07 5.80
CA GLN A 249 2.18 -20.10 5.01
C GLN A 249 1.54 -19.54 3.74
N ASN A 250 1.93 -18.34 3.33
CA ASN A 250 1.32 -17.61 2.23
C ASN A 250 1.85 -18.08 0.86
N PRO A 251 1.16 -18.96 0.12
CA PRO A 251 1.57 -19.36 -1.21
C PRO A 251 1.31 -18.21 -2.19
N ILE A 252 2.35 -17.72 -2.84
CA ILE A 252 2.28 -16.62 -3.82
C ILE A 252 2.71 -17.03 -5.22
N SER A 253 3.13 -18.28 -5.41
CA SER A 253 3.40 -18.87 -6.72
C SER A 253 3.31 -20.39 -6.68
N GLY A 254 3.17 -20.98 -7.84
CA GLY A 254 3.17 -22.42 -8.07
C GLY A 254 3.51 -22.74 -9.51
N ASP A 255 3.12 -23.93 -9.98
CA ASP A 255 3.33 -24.31 -11.36
C ASP A 255 2.53 -23.40 -12.29
N ARG A 256 3.25 -22.60 -13.12
CA ARG A 256 2.69 -21.70 -14.13
C ARG A 256 1.74 -20.61 -13.59
N TRP A 257 1.90 -20.17 -12.36
CA TRP A 257 1.19 -19.01 -11.82
C TRP A 257 2.01 -18.27 -10.77
N ALA A 258 1.73 -16.97 -10.64
CA ALA A 258 2.22 -16.14 -9.55
C ALA A 258 1.21 -15.06 -9.19
N LEU A 259 1.26 -14.61 -7.93
CA LEU A 259 0.50 -13.47 -7.42
C LEU A 259 1.45 -12.29 -7.17
N VAL A 260 1.00 -11.08 -7.46
CA VAL A 260 1.77 -9.84 -7.23
C VAL A 260 0.94 -8.81 -6.46
N GLY A 261 1.59 -7.90 -5.75
CA GLY A 261 0.94 -6.83 -4.99
C GLY A 261 -0.07 -7.33 -3.96
N ASP A 262 -1.23 -6.67 -3.89
CA ASP A 262 -2.29 -6.99 -2.92
C ASP A 262 -2.84 -8.42 -3.09
N ALA A 263 -2.87 -8.97 -4.31
CA ALA A 263 -3.28 -10.35 -4.56
C ALA A 263 -2.35 -11.35 -3.88
N ALA A 264 -1.08 -11.03 -3.76
CA ALA A 264 -0.09 -11.79 -3.00
C ALA A 264 -0.08 -11.47 -1.49
N GLY A 265 -0.88 -10.49 -1.04
CA GLY A 265 -0.89 -10.04 0.35
C GLY A 265 0.31 -9.16 0.72
N LEU A 266 0.98 -8.55 -0.24
CA LEU A 266 2.23 -7.81 -0.05
C LEU A 266 1.98 -6.35 0.33
N VAL A 267 1.30 -6.13 1.45
CA VAL A 267 1.03 -4.79 2.00
C VAL A 267 1.62 -4.70 3.40
N ASP A 268 2.21 -3.56 3.72
CA ASP A 268 2.70 -3.28 5.08
C ASP A 268 1.52 -3.22 6.06
N PRO A 269 1.43 -4.12 7.03
CA PRO A 269 0.29 -4.18 7.92
C PRO A 269 0.22 -3.00 8.91
N ILE A 270 1.30 -2.26 9.12
CA ILE A 270 1.36 -1.10 10.02
C ILE A 270 0.91 0.17 9.30
N THR A 271 1.44 0.40 8.10
CA THR A 271 1.20 1.65 7.35
C THR A 271 0.13 1.52 6.26
N GLY A 272 -0.25 0.30 5.86
CA GLY A 272 -1.11 0.07 4.70
C GLY A 272 -0.41 0.38 3.36
N GLU A 273 0.91 0.61 3.36
CA GLU A 273 1.68 0.86 2.14
C GLU A 273 1.76 -0.42 1.30
N GLY A 274 1.35 -0.33 0.04
CA GLY A 274 1.37 -1.44 -0.91
C GLY A 274 1.90 -1.05 -2.29
N ILE A 275 2.09 0.24 -2.58
CA ILE A 275 2.51 0.70 -3.92
C ILE A 275 3.94 0.23 -4.22
N TYR A 276 4.88 0.38 -3.28
CA TYR A 276 6.23 -0.14 -3.43
C TYR A 276 6.24 -1.64 -3.70
N SER A 277 5.52 -2.39 -2.85
CA SER A 277 5.44 -3.85 -2.95
C SER A 277 4.77 -4.30 -4.25
N ALA A 278 3.80 -3.54 -4.77
CA ALA A 278 3.16 -3.81 -6.06
C ALA A 278 4.18 -3.75 -7.21
N PHE A 279 4.97 -2.67 -7.28
CA PHE A 279 6.02 -2.50 -8.29
C PHE A 279 7.15 -3.52 -8.11
N ARG A 280 7.63 -3.69 -6.88
CA ARG A 280 8.77 -4.56 -6.61
C ARG A 280 8.46 -6.03 -6.85
N SER A 281 7.28 -6.52 -6.45
CA SER A 281 6.88 -7.90 -6.70
C SER A 281 6.73 -8.19 -8.21
N ALA A 282 6.20 -7.26 -8.96
CA ALA A 282 6.10 -7.36 -10.41
C ALA A 282 7.49 -7.41 -11.09
N GLN A 283 8.42 -6.59 -10.62
CA GLN A 283 9.80 -6.62 -11.11
C GLN A 283 10.50 -7.94 -10.78
N ILE A 284 10.39 -8.42 -9.53
CA ILE A 284 10.97 -9.71 -9.11
C ILE A 284 10.38 -10.87 -9.92
N LEU A 285 9.06 -10.80 -10.24
CA LEU A 285 8.44 -11.81 -11.08
C LEU A 285 9.11 -11.88 -12.46
N ALA A 286 9.31 -10.75 -13.13
CA ALA A 286 9.99 -10.70 -14.42
C ALA A 286 11.44 -11.19 -14.34
N GLU A 287 12.15 -10.87 -13.25
CA GLU A 287 13.54 -11.33 -13.02
C GLU A 287 13.65 -12.84 -12.78
N THR A 288 12.55 -13.51 -12.45
CA THR A 288 12.59 -14.92 -11.96
C THR A 288 11.66 -15.88 -12.71
N ILE A 289 10.85 -15.40 -13.65
CA ILE A 289 9.75 -16.16 -14.26
C ILE A 289 10.20 -17.45 -14.94
N ASP A 290 11.40 -17.46 -15.51
CA ASP A 290 11.97 -18.64 -16.19
C ASP A 290 12.59 -19.65 -15.23
N ARG A 291 12.57 -19.41 -13.92
CA ARG A 291 13.15 -20.26 -12.88
C ARG A 291 12.06 -20.73 -11.91
N PRO A 292 11.56 -21.97 -12.05
CA PRO A 292 10.52 -22.50 -11.18
C PRO A 292 10.87 -22.37 -9.68
N GLY A 293 9.93 -21.84 -8.88
CA GLY A 293 10.09 -21.65 -7.43
C GLY A 293 10.94 -20.44 -7.02
N ALA A 294 11.70 -19.82 -7.93
CA ALA A 294 12.58 -18.70 -7.59
C ALA A 294 11.83 -17.44 -7.15
N TYR A 295 10.63 -17.20 -7.67
CA TYR A 295 9.83 -16.02 -7.34
C TYR A 295 9.52 -15.92 -5.84
N SER A 296 8.92 -16.97 -5.26
CA SER A 296 8.57 -16.97 -3.83
C SER A 296 9.79 -16.78 -2.93
N GLN A 297 10.92 -17.42 -3.28
CA GLN A 297 12.17 -17.28 -2.53
C GLN A 297 12.73 -15.84 -2.66
N ALA A 298 12.70 -15.25 -3.84
CA ALA A 298 13.15 -13.87 -4.08
C ALA A 298 12.30 -12.86 -3.30
N ILE A 299 10.96 -13.01 -3.33
CA ILE A 299 10.05 -12.20 -2.51
C ILE A 299 10.37 -12.34 -1.01
N ALA A 300 10.56 -13.58 -0.52
CA ALA A 300 10.86 -13.80 0.89
C ALA A 300 12.17 -13.12 1.33
N ASN A 301 13.17 -13.09 0.46
CA ASN A 301 14.49 -12.49 0.74
C ASN A 301 14.54 -10.97 0.57
N ASP A 302 13.63 -10.39 -0.20
CA ASP A 302 13.52 -8.94 -0.46
C ASP A 302 12.45 -8.31 0.44
N ILE A 303 11.31 -7.93 -0.13
CA ILE A 303 10.21 -7.25 0.59
C ILE A 303 9.60 -8.12 1.71
N GLY A 304 9.64 -9.43 1.58
CA GLY A 304 9.09 -10.37 2.54
C GLY A 304 9.71 -10.27 3.92
N ARG A 305 10.99 -9.98 4.02
CA ARG A 305 11.68 -9.77 5.32
C ARG A 305 11.11 -8.57 6.07
N GLU A 306 10.86 -7.48 5.37
CA GLU A 306 10.29 -6.24 5.93
C GLU A 306 8.84 -6.48 6.37
N LEU A 307 8.00 -7.04 5.49
CA LEU A 307 6.59 -7.28 5.76
C LEU A 307 6.37 -8.30 6.90
N SER A 308 7.16 -9.37 6.93
CA SER A 308 7.14 -10.34 8.03
C SER A 308 7.52 -9.69 9.37
N ARG A 309 8.51 -8.78 9.35
CA ARG A 309 8.90 -8.04 10.55
C ARG A 309 7.83 -7.06 10.99
N ALA A 310 7.25 -6.30 10.07
CA ALA A 310 6.13 -5.40 10.34
C ALA A 310 4.92 -6.14 10.92
N SER A 311 4.58 -7.30 10.34
CA SER A 311 3.52 -8.17 10.83
C SER A 311 3.74 -8.59 12.30
N GLY A 312 4.96 -9.00 12.65
CA GLY A 312 5.33 -9.32 14.03
C GLY A 312 5.26 -8.13 15.02
N MET A 313 5.41 -6.90 14.49
CA MET A 313 5.38 -5.67 15.30
C MET A 313 3.98 -5.04 15.40
N TYR A 314 3.02 -5.44 14.57
CA TYR A 314 1.68 -4.85 14.51
C TYR A 314 1.00 -4.69 15.88
N ARG A 315 0.95 -5.76 16.68
CA ARG A 315 0.31 -5.71 18.00
C ARG A 315 1.01 -4.76 18.96
N THR A 316 2.34 -4.74 18.96
CA THR A 316 3.12 -3.81 19.79
C THR A 316 2.85 -2.38 19.38
N PHE A 317 2.77 -2.09 18.08
CA PHE A 317 2.51 -0.75 17.57
C PHE A 317 1.11 -0.25 17.93
N TYR A 318 0.06 -1.06 17.69
CA TYR A 318 -1.33 -0.61 17.85
C TYR A 318 -1.93 -0.84 19.23
N ARG A 319 -1.45 -1.83 19.99
CA ARG A 319 -1.97 -2.22 21.31
C ARG A 319 -0.93 -2.16 22.44
N GLY A 320 0.32 -1.89 22.09
CA GLY A 320 1.42 -1.91 23.05
C GLY A 320 1.41 -0.69 23.95
N HIS A 321 2.04 -0.87 25.11
CA HIS A 321 2.30 0.20 26.06
C HIS A 321 3.81 0.43 26.19
N PHE A 322 4.19 1.68 26.34
CA PHE A 322 5.57 2.10 26.51
C PHE A 322 5.63 3.26 27.51
N LEU A 323 6.50 3.20 28.50
CA LEU A 323 6.63 4.21 29.55
C LEU A 323 5.28 4.61 30.18
N GLY A 324 4.45 3.61 30.53
CA GLY A 324 3.16 3.82 31.19
C GLY A 324 2.04 4.41 30.32
N GLY A 325 2.16 4.38 29.01
CA GLY A 325 1.11 4.89 28.11
C GLY A 325 1.07 4.17 26.77
N ASP A 326 0.09 4.52 25.91
CA ASP A 326 -0.01 4.01 24.54
C ASP A 326 1.30 4.24 23.79
N PHE A 327 1.79 3.21 23.09
CA PHE A 327 3.06 3.23 22.37
C PHE A 327 3.13 4.37 21.36
N ARG A 328 2.07 4.61 20.59
CA ARG A 328 1.98 5.66 19.56
C ARG A 328 2.04 7.04 20.20
N ARG A 329 1.26 7.25 21.28
CA ARG A 329 1.25 8.51 22.04
C ARG A 329 2.64 8.84 22.58
N ARG A 330 3.30 7.87 23.23
CA ARG A 330 4.65 8.08 23.77
C ARG A 330 5.68 8.34 22.68
N THR A 331 5.56 7.67 21.54
CA THR A 331 6.44 7.93 20.37
C THR A 331 6.29 9.37 19.89
N ILE A 332 5.05 9.90 19.77
CA ILE A 332 4.79 11.28 19.35
C ILE A 332 5.32 12.27 20.39
N GLN A 333 5.09 12.03 21.68
CA GLN A 333 5.61 12.87 22.78
C GLN A 333 7.13 12.94 22.78
N LEU A 334 7.81 11.81 22.54
CA LEU A 334 9.27 11.77 22.42
C LEU A 334 9.75 12.48 21.16
N ALA A 335 9.08 12.29 20.01
CA ALA A 335 9.43 12.97 18.76
C ALA A 335 9.28 14.50 18.84
N ARG A 336 8.40 15.02 19.70
CA ARG A 336 8.32 16.47 19.99
C ARG A 336 9.56 16.99 20.71
N ARG A 337 10.20 16.17 21.54
CA ARG A 337 11.31 16.55 22.42
C ARG A 337 12.68 16.11 21.90
N SER A 338 12.73 15.12 21.01
CA SER A 338 13.97 14.60 20.45
C SER A 338 13.96 14.65 18.93
N ARG A 339 14.94 15.36 18.37
CA ARG A 339 15.22 15.40 16.95
C ARG A 339 15.47 13.99 16.39
N THR A 340 16.21 13.18 17.12
CA THR A 340 16.56 11.80 16.76
C THR A 340 15.32 10.92 16.62
N VAL A 341 14.39 10.95 17.57
CA VAL A 341 13.13 10.19 17.50
C VAL A 341 12.27 10.70 16.35
N ARG A 342 12.22 12.02 16.13
CA ARG A 342 11.51 12.64 15.00
C ARG A 342 12.05 12.17 13.66
N GLN A 343 13.37 12.06 13.52
CA GLN A 343 14.02 11.55 12.31
C GLN A 343 13.67 10.08 12.06
N VAL A 344 13.69 9.22 13.09
CA VAL A 344 13.30 7.82 12.95
C VAL A 344 11.83 7.70 12.52
N LEU A 345 10.93 8.49 13.13
CA LEU A 345 9.52 8.52 12.76
C LEU A 345 9.32 9.00 11.31
N GLY A 346 9.98 10.08 10.90
CA GLY A 346 9.95 10.59 9.53
C GLY A 346 10.47 9.58 8.51
N ASN A 347 11.54 8.87 8.83
CA ASN A 347 12.10 7.82 7.98
C ASN A 347 11.19 6.58 7.89
N LEU A 348 10.45 6.24 8.94
CA LEU A 348 9.43 5.18 8.87
C LEU A 348 8.29 5.58 7.92
N ILE A 349 7.79 6.82 8.02
CA ILE A 349 6.71 7.33 7.16
C ILE A 349 7.15 7.40 5.69
N SER A 350 8.38 7.84 5.43
CA SER A 350 8.93 7.93 4.07
C SER A 350 9.47 6.60 3.51
N GLY A 351 9.39 5.50 4.28
CA GLY A 351 9.86 4.17 3.84
C GLY A 351 11.37 4.00 3.80
N ASN A 352 12.13 4.92 4.40
CA ASN A 352 13.61 4.85 4.47
C ASN A 352 14.12 4.08 5.67
N GLN A 353 13.30 3.88 6.72
CA GLN A 353 13.65 3.08 7.88
C GLN A 353 13.15 1.65 7.73
N SER A 354 14.07 0.71 7.65
CA SER A 354 13.78 -0.74 7.64
C SER A 354 13.28 -1.23 8.99
N TYR A 355 12.22 -2.02 9.00
CA TYR A 355 11.74 -2.72 10.22
C TYR A 355 12.73 -3.77 10.70
N VAL A 356 13.48 -4.41 9.79
CA VAL A 356 14.51 -5.39 10.13
C VAL A 356 15.60 -4.75 11.00
N ASN A 357 16.00 -3.54 10.66
CA ASN A 357 17.06 -2.80 11.36
C ASN A 357 16.53 -1.86 12.46
N LEU A 358 15.21 -1.69 12.62
CA LEU A 358 14.63 -0.70 13.52
C LEU A 358 15.13 -0.83 14.97
N LYS A 359 15.19 -2.06 15.51
CA LYS A 359 15.71 -2.28 16.88
C LYS A 359 17.16 -1.82 17.01
N LYS A 360 18.00 -2.10 16.03
CA LYS A 360 19.40 -1.67 15.99
C LYS A 360 19.50 -0.15 15.92
N THR A 361 18.72 0.48 15.02
CA THR A 361 18.65 1.94 14.91
C THR A 361 18.26 2.58 16.24
N LEU A 362 17.19 2.10 16.88
CA LEU A 362 16.74 2.62 18.18
C LEU A 362 17.79 2.45 19.27
N PHE A 363 18.46 1.30 19.35
CA PHE A 363 19.51 1.04 20.34
C PHE A 363 20.68 2.04 20.18
N TYR A 364 21.20 2.23 18.97
CA TYR A 364 22.26 3.19 18.72
C TYR A 364 21.83 4.66 18.86
N SER A 365 20.54 4.92 18.84
CA SER A 365 19.98 6.26 19.03
C SER A 365 19.84 6.66 20.51
N ILE A 366 19.95 5.72 21.47
CA ILE A 366 19.74 6.00 22.89
C ILE A 366 20.58 7.15 23.43
N PRO A 367 21.91 7.24 23.18
CA PRO A 367 22.72 8.34 23.66
C PRO A 367 22.26 9.70 23.10
N SER A 368 21.94 9.75 21.80
CA SER A 368 21.46 10.95 21.12
C SER A 368 20.09 11.39 21.64
N VAL A 369 19.19 10.44 21.88
CA VAL A 369 17.88 10.72 22.50
C VAL A 369 18.06 11.28 23.91
N GLY A 370 18.91 10.66 24.72
CA GLY A 370 19.24 11.16 26.05
C GLY A 370 19.78 12.60 26.02
N TRP A 371 20.70 12.88 25.10
CA TRP A 371 21.24 14.22 24.91
C TRP A 371 20.18 15.23 24.46
N ASP A 372 19.34 14.88 23.50
CA ASP A 372 18.23 15.74 23.02
C ASP A 372 17.30 16.14 24.17
N LEU A 373 16.95 15.15 25.05
CA LEU A 373 16.05 15.38 26.19
C LEU A 373 16.67 16.27 27.28
N ILE A 374 17.97 16.20 27.49
CA ILE A 374 18.70 17.01 28.51
C ILE A 374 18.99 18.41 27.98
N SER A 375 19.45 18.52 26.71
CA SER A 375 19.87 19.80 26.12
C SER A 375 18.72 20.70 25.69
N GLY A 376 17.48 20.21 25.69
CA GLY A 376 16.30 20.95 25.25
C GLY A 376 16.33 21.35 23.76
N ARG A 377 17.21 20.78 22.96
CA ARG A 377 17.27 21.01 21.51
C ARG A 377 16.02 20.46 20.84
N LYS A 378 15.15 21.36 20.39
CA LYS A 378 13.90 21.07 19.67
C LYS A 378 14.14 20.85 18.18
#